data_586d71fdbb9f1e6124443a352e24ecfa
#
_entry.id   586d71fdbb9f1e6124443a352e24ecfa
#
_cell.length_a   1.000
_cell.length_b   1.000
_cell.length_c   1.000
_cell.angle_alpha   90.00
_cell.angle_beta   90.00
_cell.angle_gamma   90.00
#
_symmetry.space_group_name_H-M   'P 1'
#
loop_
_entity.id
_entity.type
_entity.pdbx_description
1 polymer ?
#
loop_
_entity_poly.entity_id
_entity_poly.type
_entity_poly.pdbx_seq_one_letter_code
_entity_poly.pdbx_strand_id
1 'polypeptide(L)'
;MSVLDKVIAAVTPPESEQARADANARAHAAATPGDWLTIALEHHRILLDAFAATKAAPDAAARTKAQKHLGVVLVGHAGAEETVLYPALAKAGETGHADMGYTEQVMVKMQMAELENLDPMSQDWMDKLDHIEGAVRHHMFEEEGTWFLELKDKGVNQDKLAMRFAEEYDRYVGDEPNA
;
A
#
# COMPACT_ATOMS: atom_id res chain seq x y z
N MET A 1 10.05 -12.36 15.41
CA MET A 1 10.43 -12.29 13.97
C MET A 1 10.69 -13.69 13.44
N SER A 2 9.98 -14.10 12.41
CA SER A 2 10.19 -15.41 11.78
C SER A 2 11.54 -15.47 11.04
N VAL A 3 11.99 -16.69 10.69
CA VAL A 3 13.23 -16.85 9.90
C VAL A 3 13.08 -16.20 8.51
N LEU A 4 11.85 -16.17 7.98
CA LEU A 4 11.51 -15.55 6.70
C LEU A 4 11.68 -14.02 6.76
N ASP A 5 11.24 -13.38 7.85
CA ASP A 5 11.40 -11.94 8.09
C ASP A 5 12.88 -11.50 8.08
N LYS A 6 13.76 -12.37 8.60
CA LYS A 6 15.21 -12.11 8.63
C LYS A 6 15.90 -12.28 7.29
N VAL A 7 15.38 -13.11 6.41
CA VAL A 7 15.96 -13.37 5.09
C VAL A 7 15.61 -12.21 4.12
N ILE A 8 14.40 -11.70 4.18
CA ILE A 8 13.97 -10.57 3.32
C ILE A 8 14.68 -9.28 3.70
N ALA A 9 14.82 -8.99 5.00
CA ALA A 9 15.54 -7.81 5.50
C ALA A 9 17.07 -7.83 5.24
N ALA A 10 17.64 -8.99 4.91
CA ALA A 10 19.10 -9.13 4.71
C ALA A 10 19.58 -8.93 3.27
N VAL A 11 18.67 -8.85 2.29
CA VAL A 11 19.05 -8.91 0.87
C VAL A 11 19.02 -7.56 0.17
N THR A 12 18.28 -6.58 0.65
CA THR A 12 18.27 -5.23 0.08
C THR A 12 18.26 -4.20 1.23
N PRO A 13 19.24 -3.30 1.32
CA PRO A 13 19.13 -2.20 2.29
C PRO A 13 17.86 -1.39 1.96
N PRO A 14 17.07 -1.03 2.97
CA PRO A 14 15.89 -0.20 2.72
C PRO A 14 16.30 1.10 2.06
N GLU A 15 15.51 1.57 1.11
CA GLU A 15 15.68 2.87 0.48
C GLU A 15 15.68 3.99 1.52
N SER A 16 16.45 5.05 1.25
CA SER A 16 16.50 6.20 2.16
C SER A 16 15.20 7.02 2.10
N GLU A 17 14.89 7.74 3.19
CA GLU A 17 13.76 8.68 3.21
C GLU A 17 13.86 9.72 2.08
N GLN A 18 15.06 10.14 1.70
CA GLN A 18 15.25 11.04 0.57
C GLN A 18 14.87 10.37 -0.76
N ALA A 19 15.22 9.09 -0.95
CA ALA A 19 14.85 8.35 -2.15
C ALA A 19 13.33 8.18 -2.26
N ARG A 20 12.64 7.91 -1.15
CA ARG A 20 11.17 7.87 -1.09
C ARG A 20 10.55 9.22 -1.44
N ALA A 21 11.05 10.29 -0.84
CA ALA A 21 10.57 11.65 -1.12
C ALA A 21 10.76 12.04 -2.59
N ASP A 22 11.89 11.67 -3.20
CA ASP A 22 12.18 11.92 -4.61
C ASP A 22 11.27 11.10 -5.54
N ALA A 23 10.97 9.84 -5.20
CA ALA A 23 10.04 8.99 -5.93
C ALA A 23 8.62 9.57 -5.89
N ASN A 24 8.14 9.90 -4.71
CA ASN A 24 6.84 10.54 -4.49
C ASN A 24 6.70 11.87 -5.25
N ALA A 25 7.73 12.72 -5.19
CA ALA A 25 7.73 13.99 -5.93
C ALA A 25 7.64 13.78 -7.46
N ARG A 26 8.33 12.75 -8.01
CA ARG A 26 8.23 12.41 -9.44
C ARG A 26 6.83 11.91 -9.79
N ALA A 27 6.24 11.05 -8.97
CA ALA A 27 4.88 10.55 -9.18
C ALA A 27 3.86 11.70 -9.16
N HIS A 28 3.94 12.61 -8.18
CA HIS A 28 3.10 13.81 -8.14
C HIS A 28 3.29 14.72 -9.35
N ALA A 29 4.50 14.87 -9.86
CA ALA A 29 4.78 15.66 -11.06
C ALA A 29 4.18 15.04 -12.35
N ALA A 30 4.04 13.70 -12.38
CA ALA A 30 3.44 12.97 -13.49
C ALA A 30 1.91 12.86 -13.38
N ALA A 31 1.34 13.06 -12.19
CA ALA A 31 -0.08 13.00 -11.94
C ALA A 31 -0.82 14.21 -12.55
N THR A 32 -2.07 13.95 -12.95
CA THR A 32 -2.99 14.99 -13.44
C THR A 32 -4.24 14.97 -12.56
N PRO A 33 -4.81 16.12 -12.18
CA PRO A 33 -6.00 16.17 -11.33
C PRO A 33 -7.12 15.24 -11.81
N GLY A 34 -7.53 14.31 -10.94
CA GLY A 34 -8.61 13.36 -11.21
C GLY A 34 -8.20 12.10 -12.00
N ASP A 35 -6.93 11.92 -12.31
CA ASP A 35 -6.46 10.66 -12.90
C ASP A 35 -6.24 9.57 -11.83
N TRP A 36 -6.04 8.32 -12.28
CA TRP A 36 -5.81 7.18 -11.39
C TRP A 36 -4.54 7.35 -10.53
N LEU A 37 -3.51 8.04 -11.04
CA LEU A 37 -2.27 8.24 -10.29
C LEU A 37 -2.49 9.21 -9.12
N THR A 38 -3.26 10.30 -9.33
CA THR A 38 -3.67 11.19 -8.22
C THR A 38 -4.44 10.42 -7.14
N ILE A 39 -5.33 9.50 -7.53
CA ILE A 39 -6.11 8.67 -6.60
C ILE A 39 -5.19 7.71 -5.85
N ALA A 40 -4.28 7.02 -6.54
CA ALA A 40 -3.34 6.09 -5.91
C ALA A 40 -2.43 6.78 -4.88
N LEU A 41 -1.88 7.94 -5.21
CA LEU A 41 -1.06 8.74 -4.28
C LEU A 41 -1.86 9.22 -3.06
N GLU A 42 -3.13 9.55 -3.22
CA GLU A 42 -3.99 9.86 -2.08
C GLU A 42 -4.26 8.63 -1.21
N HIS A 43 -4.45 7.44 -1.80
CA HIS A 43 -4.58 6.20 -1.04
C HIS A 43 -3.28 5.89 -0.26
N HIS A 44 -2.10 6.11 -0.84
CA HIS A 44 -0.81 5.98 -0.14
C HIS A 44 -0.75 6.89 1.10
N ARG A 45 -1.16 8.16 0.95
CA ARG A 45 -1.25 9.09 2.07
C ARG A 45 -2.20 8.60 3.16
N ILE A 46 -3.41 8.16 2.78
CA ILE A 46 -4.41 7.62 3.71
C ILE A 46 -3.85 6.40 4.47
N LEU A 47 -3.16 5.49 3.78
CA LEU A 47 -2.51 4.34 4.41
C LEU A 47 -1.45 4.74 5.44
N LEU A 48 -0.59 5.70 5.11
CA LEU A 48 0.43 6.20 6.05
C LEU A 48 -0.21 6.87 7.27
N ASP A 49 -1.28 7.63 7.08
CA ASP A 49 -2.04 8.23 8.17
C ASP A 49 -2.70 7.15 9.06
N ALA A 50 -3.23 6.07 8.46
CA ALA A 50 -3.82 4.95 9.18
C ALA A 50 -2.77 4.18 10.00
N PHE A 51 -1.56 3.96 9.49
CA PHE A 51 -0.44 3.40 10.27
C PHE A 51 -0.08 4.30 11.46
N ALA A 52 0.06 5.60 11.22
CA ALA A 52 0.37 6.57 12.27
C ALA A 52 -0.70 6.59 13.37
N ALA A 53 -1.98 6.60 12.99
CA ALA A 53 -3.10 6.55 13.91
C ALA A 53 -3.12 5.25 14.73
N THR A 54 -2.81 4.12 14.09
CA THR A 54 -2.77 2.81 14.74
C THR A 54 -1.66 2.74 15.80
N LYS A 55 -0.48 3.27 15.50
CA LYS A 55 0.64 3.38 16.46
C LYS A 55 0.36 4.32 17.61
N ALA A 56 -0.31 5.44 17.33
CA ALA A 56 -0.62 6.47 18.34
C ALA A 56 -1.78 6.11 19.26
N ALA A 57 -2.55 5.07 18.96
CA ALA A 57 -3.71 4.68 19.72
C ALA A 57 -3.33 4.33 21.18
N PRO A 58 -4.03 4.89 22.20
CA PRO A 58 -3.53 4.92 23.58
C PRO A 58 -3.74 3.62 24.36
N ASP A 59 -4.66 2.77 23.94
CA ASP A 59 -5.04 1.55 24.64
C ASP A 59 -5.41 0.41 23.69
N ALA A 60 -5.60 -0.80 24.24
CA ALA A 60 -5.87 -2.00 23.45
C ALA A 60 -7.15 -1.88 22.60
N ALA A 61 -8.20 -1.27 23.09
CA ALA A 61 -9.46 -1.13 22.37
C ALA A 61 -9.30 -0.15 21.20
N ALA A 62 -8.65 0.97 21.43
CA ALA A 62 -8.34 1.97 20.41
C ALA A 62 -7.38 1.40 19.33
N ARG A 63 -6.33 0.65 19.73
CA ARG A 63 -5.42 -0.02 18.80
C ARG A 63 -6.13 -1.06 17.94
N THR A 64 -6.98 -1.90 18.53
CA THR A 64 -7.76 -2.89 17.79
C THR A 64 -8.71 -2.21 16.80
N LYS A 65 -9.36 -1.10 17.18
CA LYS A 65 -10.22 -0.34 16.28
C LYS A 65 -9.42 0.25 15.12
N ALA A 66 -8.28 0.89 15.40
CA ALA A 66 -7.42 1.52 14.41
C ALA A 66 -6.80 0.47 13.46
N GLN A 67 -6.36 -0.68 13.99
CA GLN A 67 -5.86 -1.81 13.18
C GLN A 67 -6.91 -2.35 12.21
N LYS A 68 -8.17 -2.44 12.63
CA LYS A 68 -9.27 -2.87 11.74
C LYS A 68 -9.49 -1.87 10.60
N HIS A 69 -9.49 -0.58 10.92
CA HIS A 69 -9.58 0.47 9.91
C HIS A 69 -8.40 0.43 8.93
N LEU A 70 -7.16 0.31 9.44
CA LEU A 70 -5.96 0.11 8.61
C LEU A 70 -6.13 -1.10 7.69
N GLY A 71 -6.66 -2.23 8.20
CA GLY A 71 -6.91 -3.43 7.41
C GLY A 71 -7.90 -3.20 6.27
N VAL A 72 -8.99 -2.47 6.51
CA VAL A 72 -9.99 -2.12 5.48
C VAL A 72 -9.38 -1.26 4.38
N VAL A 73 -8.69 -0.19 4.76
CA VAL A 73 -8.04 0.73 3.80
C VAL A 73 -6.98 0.00 2.99
N LEU A 74 -6.16 -0.84 3.64
CA LEU A 74 -5.10 -1.62 2.98
C LEU A 74 -5.68 -2.62 1.98
N VAL A 75 -6.71 -3.37 2.37
CA VAL A 75 -7.35 -4.35 1.48
C VAL A 75 -8.07 -3.66 0.32
N GLY A 76 -8.71 -2.51 0.57
CA GLY A 76 -9.36 -1.71 -0.47
C GLY A 76 -8.36 -1.21 -1.51
N HIS A 77 -7.26 -0.61 -1.06
CA HIS A 77 -6.18 -0.13 -1.92
C HIS A 77 -5.55 -1.28 -2.71
N ALA A 78 -5.09 -2.33 -2.04
CA ALA A 78 -4.50 -3.50 -2.67
C ALA A 78 -5.45 -4.16 -3.68
N GLY A 79 -6.72 -4.33 -3.34
CA GLY A 79 -7.74 -4.91 -4.23
C GLY A 79 -7.97 -4.08 -5.49
N ALA A 80 -7.96 -2.76 -5.36
CA ALA A 80 -8.08 -1.86 -6.50
C ALA A 80 -6.87 -1.96 -7.44
N GLU A 81 -5.65 -2.04 -6.91
CA GLU A 81 -4.44 -2.22 -7.71
C GLU A 81 -4.39 -3.58 -8.38
N GLU A 82 -4.63 -4.66 -7.64
CA GLU A 82 -4.67 -6.03 -8.14
C GLU A 82 -5.72 -6.23 -9.24
N THR A 83 -6.82 -5.50 -9.17
CA THR A 83 -7.93 -5.63 -10.13
C THR A 83 -7.79 -4.71 -11.34
N VAL A 84 -7.14 -3.55 -11.19
CA VAL A 84 -7.15 -2.50 -12.22
C VAL A 84 -5.75 -2.12 -12.70
N LEU A 85 -4.84 -1.75 -11.80
CA LEU A 85 -3.54 -1.19 -12.19
C LEU A 85 -2.54 -2.27 -12.61
N TYR A 86 -2.40 -3.36 -11.86
CA TYR A 86 -1.46 -4.43 -12.22
C TYR A 86 -1.83 -5.16 -13.51
N PRO A 87 -3.12 -5.46 -13.81
CA PRO A 87 -3.49 -5.96 -15.14
C PRO A 87 -3.19 -4.96 -16.27
N ALA A 88 -3.34 -3.67 -16.01
CA ALA A 88 -2.99 -2.63 -16.99
C ALA A 88 -1.47 -2.53 -17.18
N LEU A 89 -0.68 -2.64 -16.12
CA LEU A 89 0.78 -2.65 -16.14
C LEU A 89 1.31 -3.87 -16.91
N ALA A 90 0.80 -5.06 -16.63
CA ALA A 90 1.14 -6.28 -17.38
C ALA A 90 0.81 -6.15 -18.88
N LYS A 91 -0.36 -5.58 -19.21
CA LYS A 91 -0.76 -5.32 -20.58
C LYS A 91 0.12 -4.26 -21.28
N ALA A 92 0.69 -3.34 -20.52
CA ALA A 92 1.66 -2.36 -21.00
C ALA A 92 3.06 -2.96 -21.25
N GLY A 93 3.28 -4.23 -20.93
CA GLY A 93 4.54 -4.96 -21.14
C GLY A 93 5.36 -5.17 -19.85
N GLU A 94 4.90 -4.67 -18.72
CA GLU A 94 5.60 -4.72 -17.42
C GLU A 94 5.08 -5.87 -16.54
N THR A 95 5.03 -7.08 -17.08
CA THR A 95 4.54 -8.29 -16.39
C THR A 95 5.33 -8.58 -15.12
N GLY A 96 6.65 -8.35 -15.12
CA GLY A 96 7.51 -8.58 -13.95
C GLY A 96 7.14 -7.69 -12.77
N HIS A 97 6.88 -6.40 -13.01
CA HIS A 97 6.46 -5.46 -11.97
C HIS A 97 5.04 -5.81 -11.45
N ALA A 98 4.12 -6.17 -12.34
CA ALA A 98 2.79 -6.63 -11.93
C ALA A 98 2.87 -7.88 -11.03
N ASP A 99 3.68 -8.88 -11.38
CA ASP A 99 3.87 -10.10 -10.59
C ASP A 99 4.51 -9.81 -9.23
N MET A 100 5.45 -8.86 -9.15
CA MET A 100 6.02 -8.39 -7.89
C MET A 100 4.94 -7.74 -7.02
N GLY A 101 4.14 -6.84 -7.56
CA GLY A 101 3.05 -6.18 -6.84
C GLY A 101 2.08 -7.18 -6.23
N TYR A 102 1.59 -8.17 -6.99
CA TYR A 102 0.75 -9.24 -6.44
C TYR A 102 1.43 -10.01 -5.30
N THR A 103 2.72 -10.32 -5.44
CA THR A 103 3.45 -11.08 -4.42
C THR A 103 3.60 -10.29 -3.13
N GLU A 104 3.97 -9.04 -3.21
CA GLU A 104 4.16 -8.16 -2.06
C GLU A 104 2.84 -7.89 -1.34
N GLN A 105 1.75 -7.63 -2.06
CA GLN A 105 0.41 -7.46 -1.50
C GLN A 105 -0.06 -8.71 -0.73
N VAL A 106 0.17 -9.92 -1.27
CA VAL A 106 -0.17 -11.16 -0.56
C VAL A 106 0.63 -11.28 0.73
N MET A 107 1.92 -10.96 0.73
CA MET A 107 2.77 -11.02 1.92
C MET A 107 2.30 -10.03 3.00
N VAL A 108 1.96 -8.82 2.63
CA VAL A 108 1.44 -7.80 3.56
C VAL A 108 0.10 -8.26 4.17
N LYS A 109 -0.84 -8.79 3.37
CA LYS A 109 -2.12 -9.32 3.86
C LYS A 109 -1.92 -10.47 4.85
N MET A 110 -0.97 -11.38 4.59
CA MET A 110 -0.62 -12.46 5.52
C MET A 110 -0.06 -11.93 6.85
N GLN A 111 0.81 -10.93 6.80
CA GLN A 111 1.38 -10.31 7.99
C GLN A 111 0.33 -9.55 8.82
N MET A 112 -0.64 -8.89 8.16
CA MET A 112 -1.79 -8.27 8.84
C MET A 112 -2.63 -9.32 9.58
N ALA A 113 -2.87 -10.49 8.99
CA ALA A 113 -3.57 -11.59 9.67
C ALA A 113 -2.76 -12.16 10.87
N GLU A 114 -1.42 -12.19 10.80
CA GLU A 114 -0.58 -12.54 11.95
C GLU A 114 -0.67 -11.48 13.06
N LEU A 115 -0.70 -10.19 12.71
CA LEU A 115 -0.82 -9.08 13.66
C LEU A 115 -2.11 -9.19 14.50
N GLU A 116 -3.22 -9.67 13.94
CA GLU A 116 -4.49 -9.85 14.62
C GLU A 116 -4.43 -10.86 15.78
N ASN A 117 -3.45 -11.77 15.78
CA ASN A 117 -3.28 -12.78 16.81
C ASN A 117 -2.36 -12.33 17.96
N LEU A 118 -1.78 -11.13 17.90
CA LEU A 118 -0.89 -10.60 18.92
C LEU A 118 -1.67 -9.71 19.90
N ASP A 119 -1.18 -9.64 21.14
CA ASP A 119 -1.69 -8.67 22.13
C ASP A 119 -1.37 -7.25 21.65
N PRO A 120 -2.38 -6.40 21.38
CA PRO A 120 -2.17 -5.06 20.84
C PRO A 120 -1.34 -4.13 21.74
N MET A 121 -1.15 -4.48 23.02
CA MET A 121 -0.28 -3.72 23.93
C MET A 121 1.12 -4.30 24.08
N SER A 122 1.42 -5.41 23.41
CA SER A 122 2.75 -6.05 23.46
C SER A 122 3.76 -5.35 22.54
N GLN A 123 5.06 -5.53 22.86
CA GLN A 123 6.15 -5.10 22.00
C GLN A 123 6.15 -5.88 20.68
N ASP A 124 5.85 -7.19 20.70
CA ASP A 124 5.77 -8.01 19.49
C ASP A 124 4.74 -7.50 18.49
N TRP A 125 3.61 -6.99 18.97
CA TRP A 125 2.60 -6.34 18.12
C TRP A 125 3.14 -5.07 17.46
N MET A 126 3.82 -4.21 18.24
CA MET A 126 4.41 -2.98 17.72
C MET A 126 5.50 -3.27 16.69
N ASP A 127 6.41 -4.21 17.01
CA ASP A 127 7.48 -4.63 16.10
C ASP A 127 6.93 -5.23 14.79
N LYS A 128 5.83 -6.00 14.88
CA LYS A 128 5.15 -6.54 13.71
C LYS A 128 4.51 -5.43 12.88
N LEU A 129 3.83 -4.45 13.50
CA LEU A 129 3.23 -3.31 12.80
C LEU A 129 4.30 -2.45 12.11
N ASP A 130 5.44 -2.21 12.77
CA ASP A 130 6.57 -1.49 12.18
C ASP A 130 7.14 -2.23 10.96
N HIS A 131 7.23 -3.55 11.05
CA HIS A 131 7.69 -4.38 9.93
C HIS A 131 6.72 -4.32 8.74
N ILE A 132 5.40 -4.39 8.99
CA ILE A 132 4.36 -4.26 7.95
C ILE A 132 4.43 -2.88 7.30
N GLU A 133 4.51 -1.81 8.09
CA GLU A 133 4.65 -0.45 7.55
C GLU A 133 5.91 -0.32 6.69
N GLY A 134 7.03 -0.90 7.11
CA GLY A 134 8.27 -0.92 6.33
C GLY A 134 8.09 -1.58 4.97
N ALA A 135 7.40 -2.73 4.91
CA ALA A 135 7.10 -3.44 3.67
C ALA A 135 6.17 -2.62 2.75
N VAL A 136 5.11 -2.01 3.32
CA VAL A 136 4.17 -1.17 2.56
C VAL A 136 4.88 0.09 2.01
N ARG A 137 5.74 0.73 2.78
CA ARG A 137 6.53 1.89 2.32
C ARG A 137 7.50 1.54 1.19
N HIS A 138 8.11 0.36 1.25
CA HIS A 138 8.97 -0.13 0.18
C HIS A 138 8.16 -0.37 -1.10
N HIS A 139 7.02 -1.01 -0.99
CA HIS A 139 6.09 -1.24 -2.08
C HIS A 139 5.67 0.07 -2.76
N MET A 140 5.20 1.05 -1.98
CA MET A 140 4.86 2.39 -2.48
C MET A 140 6.04 3.07 -3.19
N PHE A 141 7.27 2.89 -2.67
CA PHE A 141 8.46 3.44 -3.31
C PHE A 141 8.71 2.86 -4.71
N GLU A 142 8.53 1.55 -4.89
CA GLU A 142 8.68 0.89 -6.19
C GLU A 142 7.59 1.37 -7.17
N GLU A 143 6.35 1.50 -6.70
CA GLU A 143 5.23 1.99 -7.50
C GLU A 143 5.43 3.45 -7.93
N GLU A 144 5.65 4.34 -6.98
CA GLU A 144 5.84 5.77 -7.23
C GLU A 144 7.12 6.09 -8.02
N GLY A 145 8.17 5.30 -7.75
CA GLY A 145 9.48 5.49 -8.38
C GLY A 145 9.57 4.96 -9.80
N THR A 146 8.82 3.93 -10.13
CA THR A 146 9.00 3.17 -11.39
C THR A 146 7.67 2.74 -12.01
N TRP A 147 6.90 1.86 -11.37
CA TRP A 147 5.78 1.15 -12.01
C TRP A 147 4.66 2.07 -12.48
N PHE A 148 4.26 3.02 -11.66
CA PHE A 148 3.21 3.98 -12.01
C PHE A 148 3.65 4.95 -13.10
N LEU A 149 4.94 5.34 -13.11
CA LEU A 149 5.47 6.21 -14.16
C LEU A 149 5.50 5.49 -15.52
N GLU A 150 5.86 4.22 -15.54
CA GLU A 150 5.81 3.38 -16.76
C GLU A 150 4.38 3.21 -17.26
N LEU A 151 3.42 2.97 -16.37
CA LEU A 151 2.00 2.87 -16.74
C LEU A 151 1.45 4.20 -17.29
N LYS A 152 1.89 5.33 -16.74
CA LYS A 152 1.54 6.67 -17.24
C LYS A 152 2.09 6.91 -18.65
N ASP A 153 3.34 6.55 -18.88
CA ASP A 153 4.04 6.80 -20.17
C ASP A 153 3.49 5.93 -21.32
N LYS A 154 2.99 4.74 -21.04
CA LYS A 154 2.60 3.76 -22.06
C LYS A 154 1.21 3.96 -22.69
N GLY A 155 0.53 5.05 -22.40
CA GLY A 155 -0.64 5.50 -23.15
C GLY A 155 -1.90 4.63 -23.03
N VAL A 156 -2.05 3.86 -21.96
CA VAL A 156 -3.30 3.14 -21.65
C VAL A 156 -4.45 4.12 -21.43
N ASN A 157 -5.70 3.66 -21.55
CA ASN A 157 -6.88 4.50 -21.38
C ASN A 157 -7.00 5.01 -19.92
N GLN A 158 -6.38 6.15 -19.66
CA GLN A 158 -6.21 6.75 -18.33
C GLN A 158 -7.54 7.05 -17.63
N ASP A 159 -8.52 7.60 -18.36
CA ASP A 159 -9.84 7.94 -17.79
C ASP A 159 -10.58 6.69 -17.31
N LYS A 160 -10.48 5.60 -18.07
CA LYS A 160 -11.10 4.34 -17.71
C LYS A 160 -10.42 3.66 -16.50
N LEU A 161 -9.12 3.82 -16.36
CA LEU A 161 -8.39 3.34 -15.19
C LEU A 161 -8.82 4.12 -13.95
N ALA A 162 -8.90 5.45 -14.01
CA ALA A 162 -9.31 6.29 -12.88
C ALA A 162 -10.70 5.88 -12.33
N MET A 163 -11.69 5.78 -13.23
CA MET A 163 -13.05 5.40 -12.86
C MET A 163 -13.09 4.01 -12.18
N ARG A 164 -12.45 3.01 -12.80
CA ARG A 164 -12.46 1.64 -12.26
C ARG A 164 -11.68 1.51 -10.97
N PHE A 165 -10.58 2.22 -10.84
CA PHE A 165 -9.75 2.19 -9.63
C PHE A 165 -10.49 2.77 -8.44
N ALA A 166 -11.19 3.89 -8.62
CA ALA A 166 -12.05 4.47 -7.58
C ALA A 166 -13.22 3.52 -7.21
N GLU A 167 -13.92 2.94 -8.21
CA GLU A 167 -15.03 2.00 -7.97
C GLU A 167 -14.58 0.76 -7.17
N GLU A 168 -13.42 0.20 -7.49
CA GLU A 168 -12.91 -0.99 -6.76
C GLU A 168 -12.52 -0.65 -5.33
N TYR A 169 -11.88 0.50 -5.10
CA TYR A 169 -11.57 0.95 -3.74
C TYR A 169 -12.84 1.17 -2.90
N ASP A 170 -13.82 1.87 -3.46
CA ASP A 170 -15.09 2.18 -2.78
C ASP A 170 -15.88 0.93 -2.36
N ARG A 171 -15.71 -0.20 -3.06
CA ARG A 171 -16.34 -1.47 -2.68
C ARG A 171 -15.92 -1.98 -1.30
N TYR A 172 -14.72 -1.64 -0.87
CA TYR A 172 -14.18 -2.07 0.43
C TYR A 172 -14.29 -1.00 1.51
N VAL A 173 -14.19 0.26 1.13
CA VAL A 173 -14.07 1.39 2.06
C VAL A 173 -15.36 2.20 2.15
N GLY A 174 -16.18 2.20 1.09
CA GLY A 174 -17.39 3.03 0.99
C GLY A 174 -18.51 2.75 2.00
N ASP A 175 -18.50 1.58 2.63
CA ASP A 175 -19.47 1.17 3.65
C ASP A 175 -19.00 1.43 5.10
N GLU A 176 -17.80 2.00 5.30
CA GLU A 176 -17.39 2.38 6.66
C GLU A 176 -18.19 3.59 7.12
N PRO A 177 -18.93 3.50 8.23
CA PRO A 177 -19.56 4.66 8.83
C PRO A 177 -18.45 5.62 9.25
N ASN A 178 -18.50 6.86 8.75
CA ASN A 178 -17.59 7.93 9.13
C ASN A 178 -17.34 7.90 10.64
N ALA A 179 -16.11 7.59 11.06
CA ALA A 179 -15.69 7.49 12.44
C ALA A 179 -15.56 8.86 13.08
#